data_9c0bf810805b5dc0e130a70636beae46
#
_entry.id   9c0bf810805b5dc0e130a70636beae46
#
_cell.length_a   1.000
_cell.length_b   1.000
_cell.length_c   1.000
_cell.angle_alpha   90.00
_cell.angle_beta   90.00
_cell.angle_gamma   90.00
#
_symmetry.space_group_name_H-M   'P 1'
#
loop_
_entity.id
_entity.type
_entity.pdbx_description
1 polymer ?
#
loop_
_entity_poly.entity_id
_entity_poly.type
_entity_poly.pdbx_seq_one_letter_code
_entity_poly.pdbx_strand_id
1 'polypeptide(L)'
;MTYTLDAGLVDLINAQRAEAEEFSKKPGCFMGMMPAPTELKYWSQRVPSGTLAEYKRIELEESAYYITADRVSKSYARSLDFEAWTDEKIEAHIERICANG
;
A
#
# COMPACT_ATOMS: atom_id res chain seq x y z
N MET A 1 -16.34 -12.91 -16.84
CA MET A 1 -16.63 -11.95 -15.76
C MET A 1 -15.80 -10.68 -15.96
N THR A 2 -16.40 -9.54 -15.73
CA THR A 2 -15.71 -8.27 -15.90
C THR A 2 -15.10 -7.86 -14.58
N TYR A 3 -13.81 -7.51 -14.60
CA TYR A 3 -13.13 -7.00 -13.43
C TYR A 3 -13.62 -5.58 -13.11
N THR A 4 -13.94 -5.32 -11.86
CA THR A 4 -14.35 -3.99 -11.42
C THR A 4 -13.69 -3.64 -10.09
N LEU A 5 -13.54 -2.32 -9.84
CA LEU A 5 -13.02 -1.83 -8.58
C LEU A 5 -14.17 -1.34 -7.69
N ASP A 6 -14.03 -1.56 -6.36
CA ASP A 6 -14.95 -0.97 -5.39
C ASP A 6 -15.00 0.53 -5.53
N ALA A 7 -16.18 1.14 -5.31
CA ALA A 7 -16.30 2.60 -5.32
C ALA A 7 -15.34 3.24 -4.30
N GLY A 8 -15.20 2.64 -3.12
CA GLY A 8 -14.27 3.14 -2.11
C GLY A 8 -12.82 3.12 -2.55
N LEU A 9 -12.43 2.08 -3.31
CA LEU A 9 -11.06 2.01 -3.85
C LEU A 9 -10.87 3.04 -4.96
N VAL A 10 -11.86 3.23 -5.83
CA VAL A 10 -11.79 4.28 -6.85
C VAL A 10 -11.62 5.65 -6.21
N ASP A 11 -12.38 5.95 -5.16
CA ASP A 11 -12.28 7.22 -4.45
C ASP A 11 -10.90 7.41 -3.84
N LEU A 12 -10.35 6.36 -3.24
CA LEU A 12 -9.00 6.40 -2.64
C LEU A 12 -7.94 6.68 -3.72
N ILE A 13 -8.02 5.98 -4.86
CA ILE A 13 -7.08 6.16 -5.97
C ILE A 13 -7.14 7.60 -6.47
N ASN A 14 -8.35 8.11 -6.70
CA ASN A 14 -8.52 9.48 -7.19
C ASN A 14 -8.00 10.51 -6.20
N ALA A 15 -8.22 10.30 -4.90
CA ALA A 15 -7.72 11.21 -3.86
C ALA A 15 -6.20 11.22 -3.82
N GLN A 16 -5.56 10.05 -3.92
CA GLN A 16 -4.10 9.97 -3.90
C GLN A 16 -3.49 10.56 -5.16
N ARG A 17 -4.14 10.39 -6.31
CA ARG A 17 -3.68 11.01 -7.55
C ARG A 17 -3.75 12.53 -7.48
N ALA A 18 -4.84 13.07 -6.92
CA ALA A 18 -5.00 14.51 -6.75
C ALA A 18 -3.94 15.08 -5.80
N GLU A 19 -3.64 14.37 -4.72
CA GLU A 19 -2.61 14.77 -3.76
C GLU A 19 -1.22 14.77 -4.40
N ALA A 20 -0.90 13.74 -5.19
CA ALA A 20 0.37 13.66 -5.91
C ALA A 20 0.51 14.80 -6.92
N GLU A 21 -0.57 15.14 -7.63
CA GLU A 21 -0.58 16.24 -8.58
C GLU A 21 -0.32 17.58 -7.88
N GLU A 22 -1.00 17.83 -6.77
CA GLU A 22 -0.78 19.05 -6.00
C GLU A 22 0.64 19.16 -5.45
N PHE A 23 1.17 18.05 -4.91
CA PHE A 23 2.53 18.02 -4.41
C PHE A 23 3.53 18.33 -5.51
N SER A 24 3.33 17.77 -6.71
CA SER A 24 4.25 17.95 -7.83
C SER A 24 4.24 19.35 -8.42
N LYS A 25 3.24 20.17 -8.09
CA LYS A 25 3.20 21.59 -8.53
C LYS A 25 4.19 22.46 -7.78
N LYS A 26 4.67 22.03 -6.62
CA LYS A 26 5.64 22.80 -5.83
C LYS A 26 7.01 22.75 -6.48
N PRO A 27 7.73 23.89 -6.54
CA PRO A 27 9.07 23.91 -7.13
C PRO A 27 9.99 22.90 -6.45
N GLY A 28 10.69 22.10 -7.25
CA GLY A 28 11.62 21.11 -6.75
C GLY A 28 10.99 19.87 -6.14
N CYS A 29 9.67 19.74 -6.19
CA CYS A 29 8.96 18.61 -5.63
C CYS A 29 8.42 17.71 -6.75
N PHE A 30 8.49 16.39 -6.52
CA PHE A 30 7.94 15.41 -7.43
C PHE A 30 7.41 14.22 -6.63
N MET A 31 6.21 13.76 -6.98
CA MET A 31 5.64 12.55 -6.42
C MET A 31 5.12 11.69 -7.58
N GLY A 32 5.53 10.44 -7.61
CA GLY A 32 5.06 9.50 -8.61
C GLY A 32 3.54 9.33 -8.53
N MET A 33 2.89 9.27 -9.70
CA MET A 33 1.44 9.13 -9.76
C MET A 33 1.06 7.68 -9.96
N MET A 34 0.15 7.17 -9.10
CA MET A 34 -0.35 5.83 -9.28
C MET A 34 -1.26 5.75 -10.52
N PRO A 35 -1.42 4.56 -11.12
CA PRO A 35 -2.30 4.39 -12.27
C PRO A 35 -3.74 4.82 -11.99
N ALA A 36 -4.40 5.35 -13.02
CA ALA A 36 -5.81 5.75 -12.90
C ALA A 36 -6.71 4.54 -12.62
N PRO A 37 -7.88 4.75 -12.01
CA PRO A 37 -8.80 3.63 -11.74
C PRO A 37 -9.32 2.96 -13.01
N THR A 38 -9.18 3.61 -14.17
CA THR A 38 -9.55 3.03 -15.47
C THR A 38 -8.49 2.07 -16.02
N GLU A 39 -7.28 2.02 -15.41
CA GLU A 39 -6.22 1.12 -15.81
C GLU A 39 -6.47 -0.28 -15.22
N LEU A 40 -7.52 -0.95 -15.69
CA LEU A 40 -8.00 -2.19 -15.10
C LEU A 40 -7.00 -3.35 -15.22
N LYS A 41 -6.17 -3.35 -16.27
CA LYS A 41 -5.14 -4.38 -16.41
C LYS A 41 -4.15 -4.32 -15.27
N TYR A 42 -3.71 -3.12 -14.91
CA TYR A 42 -2.80 -2.92 -13.78
C TYR A 42 -3.48 -3.35 -12.47
N TRP A 43 -4.69 -2.84 -12.22
CA TRP A 43 -5.36 -3.08 -10.95
C TRP A 43 -5.78 -4.53 -10.77
N SER A 44 -6.14 -5.24 -11.86
CA SER A 44 -6.51 -6.64 -11.77
C SER A 44 -5.33 -7.52 -11.35
N GLN A 45 -4.11 -7.10 -11.66
CA GLN A 45 -2.89 -7.80 -11.22
C GLN A 45 -2.50 -7.42 -9.81
N ARG A 46 -2.66 -6.15 -9.46
CA ARG A 46 -2.28 -5.62 -8.15
C ARG A 46 -3.28 -5.99 -7.05
N VAL A 47 -4.58 -5.87 -7.35
CA VAL A 47 -5.68 -6.13 -6.41
C VAL A 47 -6.68 -7.05 -7.09
N PRO A 48 -6.41 -8.37 -7.14
CA PRO A 48 -7.24 -9.30 -7.91
C PRO A 48 -8.74 -9.26 -7.60
N SER A 49 -9.13 -8.99 -6.34
CA SER A 49 -10.53 -8.89 -5.97
C SER A 49 -11.16 -7.54 -6.34
N GLY A 50 -10.35 -6.51 -6.58
CA GLY A 50 -10.83 -5.16 -6.82
C GLY A 50 -11.41 -4.49 -5.59
N THR A 51 -11.22 -5.06 -4.38
CA THR A 51 -11.82 -4.54 -3.16
C THR A 51 -10.89 -3.59 -2.42
N LEU A 52 -11.48 -2.60 -1.75
CA LEU A 52 -10.74 -1.69 -0.89
C LEU A 52 -10.07 -2.46 0.26
N ALA A 53 -10.75 -3.47 0.80
CA ALA A 53 -10.21 -4.28 1.88
C ALA A 53 -8.91 -4.97 1.47
N GLU A 54 -8.87 -5.58 0.29
CA GLU A 54 -7.65 -6.22 -0.20
C GLU A 54 -6.54 -5.21 -0.44
N TYR A 55 -6.87 -4.06 -1.03
CA TYR A 55 -5.89 -3.00 -1.25
C TYR A 55 -5.23 -2.56 0.06
N LYS A 56 -6.05 -2.30 1.09
CA LYS A 56 -5.54 -1.88 2.40
C LYS A 56 -4.69 -2.95 3.04
N ARG A 57 -5.07 -4.22 2.90
CA ARG A 57 -4.28 -5.33 3.44
C ARG A 57 -2.92 -5.42 2.77
N ILE A 58 -2.86 -5.29 1.45
CA ILE A 58 -1.60 -5.31 0.71
C ILE A 58 -0.71 -4.17 1.17
N GLU A 59 -1.27 -2.97 1.32
CA GLU A 59 -0.52 -1.80 1.79
C GLU A 59 0.03 -2.03 3.20
N LEU A 60 -0.76 -2.66 4.08
CA LEU A 60 -0.33 -2.96 5.44
C LEU A 60 0.85 -3.93 5.46
N GLU A 61 0.77 -5.00 4.65
CA GLU A 61 1.86 -5.97 4.55
C GLU A 61 3.13 -5.34 4.00
N GLU A 62 3.01 -4.53 2.97
CA GLU A 62 4.16 -3.84 2.38
C GLU A 62 4.79 -2.85 3.35
N SER A 63 3.95 -2.09 4.08
CA SER A 63 4.44 -1.16 5.09
C SER A 63 5.24 -1.89 6.17
N ALA A 64 4.72 -3.03 6.63
CA ALA A 64 5.40 -3.83 7.65
C ALA A 64 6.75 -4.33 7.13
N TYR A 65 6.78 -4.82 5.88
CA TYR A 65 8.01 -5.30 5.27
C TYR A 65 9.06 -4.18 5.18
N TYR A 66 8.69 -3.04 4.60
CA TYR A 66 9.66 -1.96 4.38
C TYR A 66 10.14 -1.33 5.68
N ILE A 67 9.27 -1.15 6.65
CA ILE A 67 9.65 -0.62 7.96
C ILE A 67 10.62 -1.58 8.65
N THR A 68 10.35 -2.87 8.61
CA THR A 68 11.23 -3.87 9.21
C THR A 68 12.56 -3.92 8.49
N ALA A 69 12.55 -3.89 7.15
CA ALA A 69 13.78 -3.91 6.36
C ALA A 69 14.65 -2.69 6.64
N ASP A 70 14.02 -1.53 6.81
CA ASP A 70 14.73 -0.27 7.05
C ASP A 70 15.29 -0.19 8.47
N ARG A 71 14.50 -0.60 9.47
CA ARG A 71 14.88 -0.41 10.88
C ARG A 71 15.62 -1.58 11.51
N VAL A 72 15.46 -2.78 10.97
CA VAL A 72 16.15 -3.97 11.45
C VAL A 72 17.08 -4.50 10.36
N SER A 73 16.54 -5.25 9.41
CA SER A 73 17.32 -5.73 8.26
C SER A 73 16.38 -6.36 7.22
N LYS A 74 16.85 -6.40 5.97
CA LYS A 74 16.11 -7.06 4.89
C LYS A 74 16.01 -8.57 5.13
N SER A 75 17.06 -9.18 5.69
CA SER A 75 17.04 -10.61 6.01
C SER A 75 15.95 -10.93 7.02
N TYR A 76 15.85 -10.13 8.07
CA TYR A 76 14.83 -10.34 9.09
C TYR A 76 13.42 -10.13 8.49
N ALA A 77 13.24 -9.07 7.71
CA ALA A 77 11.95 -8.80 7.08
C ALA A 77 11.50 -9.96 6.19
N ARG A 78 12.43 -10.54 5.43
CA ARG A 78 12.13 -11.69 4.55
C ARG A 78 11.80 -12.96 5.33
N SER A 79 12.28 -13.08 6.57
CA SER A 79 12.01 -14.24 7.40
C SER A 79 10.61 -14.24 8.00
N LEU A 80 9.90 -13.13 7.94
CA LEU A 80 8.56 -12.98 8.51
C LEU A 80 7.50 -13.19 7.42
N ASP A 81 6.51 -14.05 7.73
CA ASP A 81 5.43 -14.35 6.80
C ASP A 81 4.20 -13.50 7.14
N PHE A 82 4.25 -12.23 6.76
CA PHE A 82 3.17 -11.30 7.06
C PHE A 82 1.82 -11.74 6.47
N GLU A 83 1.83 -12.51 5.39
CA GLU A 83 0.58 -13.00 4.79
C GLU A 83 -0.21 -13.88 5.75
N ALA A 84 0.49 -14.58 6.64
CA ALA A 84 -0.12 -15.47 7.62
C ALA A 84 -0.57 -14.74 8.89
N TRP A 85 -0.23 -13.46 9.05
CA TRP A 85 -0.55 -12.72 10.26
C TRP A 85 -1.88 -12.00 10.15
N THR A 86 -2.55 -11.77 11.29
CA THR A 86 -3.74 -10.94 11.33
C THR A 86 -3.35 -9.48 11.17
N ASP A 87 -4.32 -8.63 10.80
CA ASP A 87 -4.10 -7.19 10.69
C ASP A 87 -3.57 -6.63 12.02
N GLU A 88 -4.17 -7.05 13.13
CA GLU A 88 -3.81 -6.58 14.46
C GLU A 88 -2.36 -6.95 14.80
N LYS A 89 -1.92 -8.16 14.42
CA LYS A 89 -0.54 -8.60 14.66
C LYS A 89 0.44 -7.77 13.85
N ILE A 90 0.11 -7.47 12.59
CA ILE A 90 0.96 -6.65 11.74
C ILE A 90 1.06 -5.24 12.29
N GLU A 91 -0.08 -4.64 12.67
CA GLU A 91 -0.10 -3.29 13.23
C GLU A 91 0.71 -3.20 14.52
N ALA A 92 0.57 -4.18 15.41
CA ALA A 92 1.35 -4.24 16.64
C ALA A 92 2.85 -4.37 16.36
N HIS A 93 3.22 -5.15 15.34
CA HIS A 93 4.61 -5.29 14.92
C HIS A 93 5.18 -3.95 14.44
N ILE A 94 4.45 -3.25 13.57
CA ILE A 94 4.88 -1.94 13.06
C ILE A 94 5.06 -0.97 14.22
N GLU A 95 4.10 -0.91 15.13
CA GLU A 95 4.16 -0.02 16.28
C GLU A 95 5.38 -0.32 17.15
N ARG A 96 5.67 -1.59 17.41
CA ARG A 96 6.83 -2.00 18.21
C ARG A 96 8.15 -1.62 17.54
N ILE A 97 8.26 -1.85 16.23
CA ILE A 97 9.47 -1.50 15.48
C ILE A 97 9.68 0.01 15.47
N CYS A 98 8.62 0.79 15.27
CA CYS A 98 8.70 2.25 15.26
C CYS A 98 9.03 2.82 16.64
N ALA A 99 8.51 2.21 17.70
CA ALA A 99 8.77 2.67 19.06
C ALA A 99 10.21 2.41 19.49
N ASN A 100 10.83 1.34 19.00
CA ASN A 100 12.21 0.97 19.35
C ASN A 100 13.25 1.58 18.43
N GLY A 101 12.78 2.20 17.36
CA GLY A 101 13.66 2.84 16.38
C GLY A 101 13.87 4.28 16.66
#